data_db301a04bdb602d07c2886973448ddac
#
_entry.id   db301a04bdb602d07c2886973448ddac
#
_cell.length_a   1.000
_cell.length_b   1.000
_cell.length_c   1.000
_cell.angle_alpha   90.00
_cell.angle_beta   90.00
_cell.angle_gamma   90.00
#
_symmetry.space_group_name_H-M   'P 1'
#
loop_
_entity.id
_entity.type
_entity.pdbx_description
1 polymer ?
#
loop_
_entity_poly.entity_id
_entity_poly.type
_entity_poly.pdbx_seq_one_letter_code
_entity_poly.pdbx_strand_id
1 'polypeptide(L)'
;METSKPKTKRYIHIIGLVMIVFFVISFITNILNSIIVDVKDSFDLSLTLTGLLPFTFFIAYGIMSIPAGFLSEKYSERTLLSVSFLVMALASLGFALLPQYGVFSITLFVLGCCMAVLQVIINPMLRVAGGEEHFAFNSVLAQLVFGAASFLSPYLYKYLVSKNNTGDVFAETLRGWVPQTLPWASLYIVFAAISLILFFY
;
A
#
# COMPACT_ATOMS: atom_id res chain seq x y z
N MET A 1 35.75 -33.06 2.24
CA MET A 1 35.45 -32.50 0.91
C MET A 1 34.35 -31.45 1.10
N GLU A 2 34.78 -30.21 1.25
CA GLU A 2 33.87 -29.08 1.46
C GLU A 2 33.33 -28.68 0.06
N THR A 3 32.11 -29.07 -0.27
CA THR A 3 31.48 -28.68 -1.51
C THR A 3 31.15 -27.18 -1.42
N SER A 4 32.04 -26.37 -1.99
CA SER A 4 31.77 -24.93 -2.21
C SER A 4 30.47 -24.76 -2.94
N LYS A 5 29.39 -24.37 -2.21
CA LYS A 5 28.12 -24.00 -2.82
C LYS A 5 28.37 -22.80 -3.74
N PRO A 6 27.83 -22.81 -4.97
CA PRO A 6 27.98 -21.69 -5.87
C PRO A 6 27.41 -20.42 -5.21
N LYS A 7 28.22 -19.36 -5.14
CA LYS A 7 27.78 -18.06 -4.65
C LYS A 7 26.62 -17.55 -5.51
N THR A 8 25.41 -17.58 -4.98
CA THR A 8 24.22 -17.06 -5.65
C THR A 8 24.41 -15.57 -5.91
N LYS A 9 24.25 -15.12 -7.15
CA LYS A 9 24.31 -13.70 -7.49
C LYS A 9 23.21 -12.98 -6.73
N ARG A 10 23.59 -12.03 -5.88
CA ARG A 10 22.67 -11.21 -5.09
C ARG A 10 22.20 -10.02 -5.91
N TYR A 11 20.88 -9.91 -6.14
CA TYR A 11 20.30 -8.81 -6.90
C TYR A 11 19.82 -7.71 -5.93
N ILE A 12 20.74 -6.86 -5.49
CA ILE A 12 20.50 -5.84 -4.46
C ILE A 12 19.37 -4.87 -4.83
N HIS A 13 19.22 -4.55 -6.12
CA HIS A 13 18.14 -3.68 -6.61
C HIS A 13 16.76 -4.30 -6.38
N ILE A 14 16.60 -5.60 -6.63
CA ILE A 14 15.34 -6.32 -6.41
C ILE A 14 15.03 -6.40 -4.92
N ILE A 15 16.03 -6.64 -4.07
CA ILE A 15 15.85 -6.63 -2.61
C ILE A 15 15.36 -5.25 -2.17
N GLY A 16 15.99 -4.16 -2.66
CA GLY A 16 15.56 -2.80 -2.37
C GLY A 16 14.13 -2.51 -2.81
N LEU A 17 13.75 -2.93 -4.01
CA LEU A 17 12.37 -2.82 -4.51
C LEU A 17 11.39 -3.54 -3.58
N VAL A 18 11.68 -4.79 -3.22
CA VAL A 18 10.84 -5.57 -2.32
C VAL A 18 10.67 -4.87 -0.96
N MET A 19 11.75 -4.28 -0.40
CA MET A 19 11.67 -3.52 0.85
C MET A 19 10.75 -2.31 0.71
N ILE A 20 10.83 -1.57 -0.42
CA ILE A 20 9.93 -0.45 -0.70
C ILE A 20 8.48 -0.93 -0.81
N VAL A 21 8.23 -2.07 -1.46
CA VAL A 21 6.88 -2.64 -1.58
C VAL A 21 6.35 -3.05 -0.20
N PHE A 22 7.16 -3.67 0.67
CA PHE A 22 6.77 -3.96 2.06
C PHE A 22 6.41 -2.68 2.83
N PHE A 23 7.21 -1.62 2.64
CA PHE A 23 6.91 -0.32 3.23
C PHE A 23 5.55 0.20 2.78
N VAL A 24 5.30 0.22 1.46
CA VAL A 24 4.05 0.76 0.88
C VAL A 24 2.83 -0.05 1.31
N ILE A 25 2.92 -1.38 1.32
CA ILE A 25 1.83 -2.25 1.79
C ILE A 25 1.47 -1.91 3.24
N SER A 26 2.46 -1.87 4.13
CA SER A 26 2.24 -1.55 5.53
C SER A 26 1.67 -0.14 5.70
N PHE A 27 2.25 0.81 5.00
CA PHE A 27 1.89 2.22 5.10
C PHE A 27 0.42 2.44 4.73
N ILE A 28 -0.03 1.93 3.56
CA ILE A 28 -1.41 2.07 3.07
C ILE A 28 -2.39 1.31 3.97
N THR A 29 -2.03 0.10 4.41
CA THR A 29 -2.91 -0.70 5.29
C THR A 29 -3.12 -0.01 6.64
N ASN A 30 -2.07 0.55 7.24
CA ASN A 30 -2.16 1.15 8.57
C ASN A 30 -2.77 2.55 8.56
N ILE A 31 -2.71 3.29 7.44
CA ILE A 31 -3.34 4.60 7.35
C ILE A 31 -4.87 4.50 7.46
N LEU A 32 -5.47 3.39 6.99
CA LEU A 32 -6.90 3.16 7.12
C LEU A 32 -7.36 3.23 8.57
N ASN A 33 -6.57 2.67 9.49
CA ASN A 33 -6.87 2.75 10.93
C ASN A 33 -6.82 4.19 11.47
N SER A 34 -5.96 5.02 10.89
CA SER A 34 -5.80 6.43 11.30
C SER A 34 -6.94 7.32 10.83
N ILE A 35 -7.50 7.05 9.63
CA ILE A 35 -8.53 7.89 9.02
C ILE A 35 -9.96 7.46 9.37
N ILE A 36 -10.15 6.31 10.01
CA ILE A 36 -11.47 5.69 10.18
C ILE A 36 -12.49 6.60 10.91
N VAL A 37 -12.02 7.39 11.87
CA VAL A 37 -12.86 8.32 12.64
C VAL A 37 -13.30 9.48 11.76
N ASP A 38 -12.37 10.06 10.99
CA ASP A 38 -12.70 11.17 10.07
C ASP A 38 -13.63 10.74 8.96
N VAL A 39 -13.46 9.51 8.45
CA VAL A 39 -14.37 8.91 7.46
C VAL A 39 -15.77 8.79 8.02
N LYS A 40 -15.88 8.26 9.26
CA LYS A 40 -17.16 8.14 9.95
C LYS A 40 -17.86 9.50 10.08
N ASP A 41 -17.13 10.50 10.56
CA ASP A 41 -17.69 11.83 10.82
C ASP A 41 -17.98 12.60 9.52
N SER A 42 -17.13 12.43 8.50
CA SER A 42 -17.31 13.11 7.20
C SER A 42 -18.50 12.61 6.39
N PHE A 43 -18.85 11.33 6.52
CA PHE A 43 -19.97 10.71 5.78
C PHE A 43 -21.17 10.40 6.68
N ASP A 44 -21.16 10.84 7.95
CA ASP A 44 -22.22 10.60 8.95
C ASP A 44 -22.60 9.12 9.06
N LEU A 45 -21.58 8.26 9.20
CA LEU A 45 -21.74 6.82 9.20
C LEU A 45 -22.14 6.27 10.56
N SER A 46 -23.02 5.28 10.55
CA SER A 46 -23.25 4.45 11.75
C SER A 46 -21.98 3.65 12.10
N LEU A 47 -21.85 3.20 13.35
CA LEU A 47 -20.75 2.34 13.79
C LEU A 47 -20.63 1.06 12.95
N THR A 48 -21.76 0.50 12.53
CA THR A 48 -21.79 -0.69 11.68
C THR A 48 -21.19 -0.41 10.30
N LEU A 49 -21.59 0.68 9.63
CA LEU A 49 -21.04 1.07 8.33
C LEU A 49 -19.55 1.43 8.42
N THR A 50 -19.14 2.06 9.52
CA THR A 50 -17.72 2.35 9.78
C THR A 50 -16.90 1.08 9.90
N GLY A 51 -17.41 0.07 10.62
CA GLY A 51 -16.75 -1.23 10.76
C GLY A 51 -16.68 -2.04 9.46
N LEU A 52 -17.62 -1.82 8.53
CA LEU A 52 -17.59 -2.47 7.21
C LEU A 52 -16.46 -1.96 6.31
N LEU A 53 -15.90 -0.79 6.55
CA LEU A 53 -14.82 -0.24 5.73
C LEU A 53 -13.54 -1.10 5.81
N PRO A 54 -12.92 -1.33 6.97
CA PRO A 54 -11.80 -2.25 7.07
C PRO A 54 -12.19 -3.68 6.67
N PHE A 55 -13.41 -4.12 6.95
CA PHE A 55 -13.90 -5.41 6.50
C PHE A 55 -13.88 -5.53 4.97
N THR A 56 -14.33 -4.50 4.24
CA THR A 56 -14.30 -4.45 2.76
C THR A 56 -12.88 -4.62 2.23
N PHE A 57 -11.91 -3.95 2.84
CA PHE A 57 -10.50 -4.09 2.48
C PHE A 57 -9.97 -5.50 2.74
N PHE A 58 -10.17 -6.03 3.94
CA PHE A 58 -9.63 -7.34 4.32
C PHE A 58 -10.33 -8.51 3.65
N ILE A 59 -11.63 -8.42 3.37
CA ILE A 59 -12.33 -9.48 2.62
C ILE A 59 -11.88 -9.53 1.16
N ALA A 60 -11.66 -8.36 0.53
CA ALA A 60 -11.09 -8.26 -0.81
C ALA A 60 -9.69 -8.90 -0.85
N TYR A 61 -8.86 -8.57 0.15
CA TYR A 61 -7.54 -9.16 0.33
C TYR A 61 -7.62 -10.69 0.46
N GLY A 62 -8.51 -11.21 1.31
CA GLY A 62 -8.70 -12.65 1.50
C GLY A 62 -9.16 -13.36 0.23
N ILE A 63 -10.19 -12.83 -0.44
CA ILE A 63 -10.73 -13.39 -1.69
C ILE A 63 -9.67 -13.42 -2.78
N MET A 64 -8.90 -12.32 -2.94
CA MET A 64 -7.91 -12.20 -4.00
C MET A 64 -6.63 -13.00 -3.73
N SER A 65 -6.34 -13.40 -2.51
CA SER A 65 -5.12 -14.15 -2.16
C SER A 65 -4.99 -15.47 -2.94
N ILE A 66 -6.09 -16.22 -3.13
CA ILE A 66 -6.07 -17.46 -3.90
C ILE A 66 -5.89 -17.20 -5.41
N PRO A 67 -6.70 -16.34 -6.08
CA PRO A 67 -6.45 -15.95 -7.46
C PRO A 67 -5.04 -15.37 -7.70
N ALA A 68 -4.51 -14.59 -6.75
CA ALA A 68 -3.15 -14.04 -6.85
C ALA A 68 -2.07 -15.12 -6.93
N GLY A 69 -2.24 -16.24 -6.22
CA GLY A 69 -1.38 -17.42 -6.35
C GLY A 69 -1.37 -17.96 -7.79
N PHE A 70 -2.53 -18.20 -8.38
CA PHE A 70 -2.64 -18.64 -9.78
C PHE A 70 -2.08 -17.62 -10.78
N LEU A 71 -2.29 -16.32 -10.53
CA LEU A 71 -1.74 -15.27 -11.37
C LEU A 71 -0.20 -15.25 -11.30
N SER A 72 0.39 -15.51 -10.13
CA SER A 72 1.84 -15.55 -9.96
C SER A 72 2.51 -16.74 -10.68
N GLU A 73 1.79 -17.81 -10.94
CA GLU A 73 2.27 -18.92 -11.77
C GLU A 73 2.20 -18.62 -13.28
N LYS A 74 1.25 -17.77 -13.68
CA LYS A 74 0.97 -17.50 -15.11
C LYS A 74 1.68 -16.27 -15.64
N TYR A 75 1.88 -15.25 -14.83
CA TYR A 75 2.43 -13.96 -15.21
C TYR A 75 3.73 -13.67 -14.46
N SER A 76 4.60 -12.86 -15.06
CA SER A 76 5.84 -12.45 -14.40
C SER A 76 5.55 -11.53 -13.20
N GLU A 77 6.40 -11.63 -12.17
CA GLU A 77 6.31 -10.78 -10.98
C GLU A 77 6.34 -9.29 -11.36
N ARG A 78 7.15 -8.91 -12.36
CA ARG A 78 7.20 -7.53 -12.85
C ARG A 78 5.85 -7.07 -13.41
N THR A 79 5.17 -7.91 -14.20
CA THR A 79 3.86 -7.58 -14.74
C THR A 79 2.83 -7.40 -13.62
N LEU A 80 2.82 -8.32 -12.66
CA LEU A 80 1.89 -8.27 -11.55
C LEU A 80 2.14 -7.06 -10.64
N LEU A 81 3.40 -6.71 -10.36
CA LEU A 81 3.78 -5.50 -9.65
C LEU A 81 3.25 -4.25 -10.37
N SER A 82 3.60 -4.10 -11.66
CA SER A 82 3.21 -2.93 -12.45
C SER A 82 1.69 -2.78 -12.54
N VAL A 83 0.97 -3.86 -12.87
CA VAL A 83 -0.50 -3.82 -12.97
C VAL A 83 -1.12 -3.47 -11.61
N SER A 84 -0.65 -4.07 -10.52
CA SER A 84 -1.17 -3.76 -9.18
C SER A 84 -0.96 -2.30 -8.82
N PHE A 85 0.22 -1.74 -9.05
CA PHE A 85 0.48 -0.34 -8.77
C PHE A 85 -0.31 0.61 -9.67
N LEU A 86 -0.49 0.28 -10.95
CA LEU A 86 -1.33 1.07 -11.85
C LEU A 86 -2.79 1.10 -11.39
N VAL A 87 -3.34 -0.06 -11.04
CA VAL A 87 -4.73 -0.18 -10.57
C VAL A 87 -4.91 0.56 -9.24
N MET A 88 -3.95 0.46 -8.31
CA MET A 88 -3.94 1.21 -7.05
C MET A 88 -3.92 2.73 -7.30
N ALA A 89 -3.08 3.19 -8.23
CA ALA A 89 -3.00 4.61 -8.59
C ALA A 89 -4.33 5.11 -9.13
N LEU A 90 -4.93 4.39 -10.08
CA LEU A 90 -6.21 4.75 -10.69
C LEU A 90 -7.35 4.76 -9.66
N ALA A 91 -7.42 3.75 -8.79
CA ALA A 91 -8.43 3.69 -7.73
C ALA A 91 -8.27 4.85 -6.73
N SER A 92 -7.05 5.14 -6.32
CA SER A 92 -6.76 6.23 -5.38
C SER A 92 -7.05 7.61 -5.98
N LEU A 93 -6.69 7.84 -7.25
CA LEU A 93 -7.04 9.07 -7.97
C LEU A 93 -8.56 9.18 -8.16
N GLY A 94 -9.23 8.10 -8.52
CA GLY A 94 -10.68 8.07 -8.68
C GLY A 94 -11.40 8.51 -7.42
N PHE A 95 -10.97 8.05 -6.25
CA PHE A 95 -11.51 8.51 -4.97
C PHE A 95 -11.16 9.98 -4.67
N ALA A 96 -9.92 10.39 -4.91
CA ALA A 96 -9.51 11.78 -4.66
C ALA A 96 -10.32 12.79 -5.50
N LEU A 97 -10.69 12.42 -6.73
CA LEU A 97 -11.50 13.24 -7.63
C LEU A 97 -13.01 13.19 -7.33
N LEU A 98 -13.49 12.04 -6.86
CA LEU A 98 -14.91 11.80 -6.55
C LEU A 98 -15.05 11.26 -5.11
N PRO A 99 -14.84 12.10 -4.08
CA PRO A 99 -14.81 11.67 -2.69
C PRO A 99 -16.22 11.40 -2.14
N GLN A 100 -16.79 10.27 -2.52
CA GLN A 100 -18.08 9.77 -2.07
C GLN A 100 -17.90 8.44 -1.34
N TYR A 101 -18.77 8.12 -0.39
CA TYR A 101 -18.70 6.87 0.39
C TYR A 101 -18.67 5.60 -0.49
N GLY A 102 -19.51 5.55 -1.54
CA GLY A 102 -19.54 4.40 -2.45
C GLY A 102 -18.22 4.22 -3.22
N VAL A 103 -17.65 5.34 -3.72
CA VAL A 103 -16.33 5.33 -4.40
C VAL A 103 -15.24 4.94 -3.41
N PHE A 104 -15.31 5.42 -2.17
CA PHE A 104 -14.37 5.05 -1.11
C PHE A 104 -14.38 3.54 -0.84
N SER A 105 -15.56 2.94 -0.67
CA SER A 105 -15.71 1.51 -0.44
C SER A 105 -15.16 0.66 -1.60
N ILE A 106 -15.44 1.07 -2.85
CA ILE A 106 -14.88 0.43 -4.05
C ILE A 106 -13.35 0.56 -4.07
N THR A 107 -12.84 1.74 -3.77
CA THR A 107 -11.38 1.98 -3.69
C THR A 107 -10.73 1.06 -2.65
N LEU A 108 -11.31 0.93 -1.45
CA LEU A 108 -10.79 0.02 -0.42
C LEU A 108 -10.80 -1.43 -0.89
N PHE A 109 -11.85 -1.87 -1.57
CA PHE A 109 -11.93 -3.21 -2.15
C PHE A 109 -10.83 -3.44 -3.17
N VAL A 110 -10.64 -2.51 -4.10
CA VAL A 110 -9.59 -2.58 -5.14
C VAL A 110 -8.19 -2.57 -4.51
N LEU A 111 -7.95 -1.70 -3.52
CA LEU A 111 -6.68 -1.66 -2.79
C LEU A 111 -6.41 -2.99 -2.09
N GLY A 112 -7.42 -3.59 -1.44
CA GLY A 112 -7.31 -4.91 -0.81
C GLY A 112 -6.90 -6.00 -1.80
N CYS A 113 -7.52 -6.03 -2.99
CA CYS A 113 -7.15 -6.97 -4.06
C CYS A 113 -5.70 -6.77 -4.53
N CYS A 114 -5.29 -5.52 -4.79
CA CYS A 114 -3.93 -5.22 -5.22
C CYS A 114 -2.89 -5.60 -4.16
N MET A 115 -3.19 -5.31 -2.88
CA MET A 115 -2.31 -5.68 -1.76
C MET A 115 -2.12 -7.19 -1.65
N ALA A 116 -3.17 -7.99 -1.88
CA ALA A 116 -3.06 -9.44 -1.91
C ALA A 116 -2.10 -9.92 -3.00
N VAL A 117 -2.23 -9.38 -4.22
CA VAL A 117 -1.32 -9.71 -5.34
C VAL A 117 0.11 -9.34 -4.99
N LEU A 118 0.36 -8.11 -4.52
CA LEU A 118 1.70 -7.66 -4.14
C LEU A 118 2.31 -8.58 -3.08
N GLN A 119 1.56 -8.94 -2.04
CA GLN A 119 2.07 -9.75 -0.94
C GLN A 119 2.41 -11.19 -1.36
N VAL A 120 1.65 -11.76 -2.29
CA VAL A 120 1.92 -13.10 -2.82
C VAL A 120 3.25 -13.14 -3.59
N ILE A 121 3.57 -12.09 -4.34
CA ILE A 121 4.74 -12.10 -5.23
C ILE A 121 6.04 -11.61 -4.57
N ILE A 122 5.97 -10.72 -3.57
CA ILE A 122 7.19 -10.13 -2.97
C ILE A 122 8.01 -11.13 -2.15
N ASN A 123 7.38 -12.12 -1.51
CA ASN A 123 8.10 -13.11 -0.71
C ASN A 123 8.96 -14.06 -1.58
N PRO A 124 8.45 -14.67 -2.67
CA PRO A 124 9.26 -15.41 -3.61
C PRO A 124 10.36 -14.56 -4.25
N MET A 125 10.04 -13.30 -4.65
CA MET A 125 11.05 -12.37 -5.18
C MET A 125 12.20 -12.13 -4.21
N LEU A 126 11.89 -11.93 -2.93
CA LEU A 126 12.91 -11.72 -1.88
C LEU A 126 13.82 -12.94 -1.74
N ARG A 127 13.25 -14.14 -1.82
CA ARG A 127 13.99 -15.40 -1.75
C ARG A 127 14.93 -15.58 -2.93
N VAL A 128 14.44 -15.35 -4.14
CA VAL A 128 15.24 -15.48 -5.37
C VAL A 128 16.33 -14.40 -5.44
N ALA A 129 15.99 -13.15 -5.14
CA ALA A 129 16.92 -12.03 -5.24
C ALA A 129 18.00 -12.03 -4.14
N GLY A 130 17.66 -12.46 -2.92
CA GLY A 130 18.56 -12.47 -1.78
C GLY A 130 19.38 -13.75 -1.64
N GLY A 131 18.98 -14.83 -2.31
CA GLY A 131 19.50 -16.18 -2.12
C GLY A 131 19.00 -16.84 -0.83
N GLU A 132 18.95 -18.16 -0.81
CA GLU A 132 18.45 -18.91 0.35
C GLU A 132 19.26 -18.67 1.63
N GLU A 133 20.56 -18.45 1.50
CA GLU A 133 21.46 -18.21 2.64
C GLU A 133 21.10 -16.94 3.43
N HIS A 134 20.57 -15.92 2.75
CA HIS A 134 20.22 -14.63 3.35
C HIS A 134 18.73 -14.42 3.49
N PHE A 135 17.91 -15.39 3.10
CA PHE A 135 16.46 -15.24 3.09
C PHE A 135 15.88 -14.91 4.47
N ALA A 136 16.35 -15.61 5.52
CA ALA A 136 15.91 -15.35 6.89
C ALA A 136 16.23 -13.91 7.32
N PHE A 137 17.46 -13.45 7.08
CA PHE A 137 17.85 -12.07 7.39
C PHE A 137 17.04 -11.04 6.60
N ASN A 138 16.90 -11.21 5.29
CA ASN A 138 16.15 -10.31 4.44
C ASN A 138 14.66 -10.26 4.83
N SER A 139 14.09 -11.40 5.25
CA SER A 139 12.69 -11.47 5.72
C SER A 139 12.50 -10.70 7.02
N VAL A 140 13.43 -10.81 7.98
CA VAL A 140 13.38 -10.02 9.22
C VAL A 140 13.55 -8.54 8.92
N LEU A 141 14.43 -8.17 8.00
CA LEU A 141 14.61 -6.78 7.57
C LEU A 141 13.34 -6.24 6.90
N ALA A 142 12.68 -7.04 6.06
CA ALA A 142 11.40 -6.67 5.45
C ALA A 142 10.30 -6.43 6.51
N GLN A 143 10.24 -7.27 7.54
CA GLN A 143 9.31 -7.07 8.67
C GLN A 143 9.65 -5.83 9.48
N LEU A 144 10.93 -5.50 9.66
CA LEU A 144 11.35 -4.25 10.30
C LEU A 144 10.90 -3.04 9.49
N VAL A 145 11.08 -3.06 8.17
CA VAL A 145 10.61 -2.00 7.25
C VAL A 145 9.08 -1.87 7.32
N PHE A 146 8.37 -3.00 7.34
CA PHE A 146 6.92 -3.04 7.51
C PHE A 146 6.49 -2.37 8.84
N GLY A 147 7.14 -2.72 9.95
CA GLY A 147 6.89 -2.12 11.26
C GLY A 147 7.17 -0.61 11.29
N ALA A 148 8.27 -0.17 10.68
CA ALA A 148 8.62 1.24 10.57
C ALA A 148 7.55 2.02 9.78
N ALA A 149 7.06 1.48 8.67
CA ALA A 149 6.00 2.09 7.87
C ALA A 149 4.68 2.19 8.65
N SER A 150 4.33 1.15 9.41
CA SER A 150 3.16 1.15 10.29
C SER A 150 3.22 2.26 11.34
N PHE A 151 4.40 2.50 11.89
CA PHE A 151 4.64 3.56 12.85
C PHE A 151 4.60 4.97 12.21
N LEU A 152 5.11 5.13 10.99
CA LEU A 152 5.14 6.41 10.28
C LEU A 152 3.78 6.84 9.73
N SER A 153 2.89 5.89 9.44
CA SER A 153 1.59 6.14 8.82
C SER A 153 0.72 7.16 9.59
N PRO A 154 0.52 7.06 10.92
CA PRO A 154 -0.24 8.04 11.68
C PRO A 154 0.38 9.45 11.69
N TYR A 155 1.70 9.55 11.57
CA TYR A 155 2.38 10.84 11.53
C TYR A 155 2.11 11.58 10.23
N LEU A 156 2.15 10.88 9.08
CA LEU A 156 1.79 11.51 7.81
C LEU A 156 0.33 11.92 7.79
N TYR A 157 -0.58 11.06 8.30
CA TYR A 157 -1.98 11.41 8.45
C TYR A 157 -2.13 12.71 9.25
N LYS A 158 -1.56 12.77 10.46
CA LYS A 158 -1.61 13.96 11.31
C LYS A 158 -1.04 15.19 10.61
N TYR A 159 0.09 15.04 9.91
CA TYR A 159 0.72 16.12 9.16
C TYR A 159 -0.20 16.69 8.07
N LEU A 160 -0.85 15.82 7.28
CA LEU A 160 -1.72 16.26 6.19
C LEU A 160 -3.08 16.79 6.66
N VAL A 161 -3.62 16.27 7.77
CA VAL A 161 -4.97 16.63 8.25
C VAL A 161 -4.93 17.79 9.26
N SER A 162 -3.81 17.99 9.97
CA SER A 162 -3.71 19.02 11.00
C SER A 162 -3.85 20.44 10.43
N LYS A 163 -4.75 21.23 11.02
CA LYS A 163 -4.92 22.65 10.70
C LYS A 163 -3.74 23.52 11.13
N ASN A 164 -2.86 23.00 11.99
CA ASN A 164 -1.69 23.74 12.48
C ASN A 164 -0.56 23.90 11.47
N ASN A 165 -0.63 23.20 10.33
CA ASN A 165 0.33 23.31 9.22
C ASN A 165 -0.12 24.35 8.17
N THR A 166 -0.74 25.44 8.62
CA THR A 166 -1.01 26.62 7.78
C THR A 166 0.32 27.29 7.42
N GLY A 167 0.61 27.37 6.12
CA GLY A 167 1.87 27.89 5.58
C GLY A 167 2.84 26.82 5.04
N ASP A 168 2.52 25.52 5.18
CA ASP A 168 3.28 24.46 4.50
C ASP A 168 2.74 24.26 3.08
N VAL A 169 3.52 24.71 2.11
CA VAL A 169 3.15 24.68 0.67
C VAL A 169 2.77 23.30 0.19
N PHE A 170 3.45 22.25 0.66
CA PHE A 170 3.17 20.88 0.24
C PHE A 170 1.81 20.39 0.76
N ALA A 171 1.55 20.56 2.05
CA ALA A 171 0.30 20.14 2.67
C ALA A 171 -0.90 20.97 2.13
N GLU A 172 -0.71 22.27 1.90
CA GLU A 172 -1.74 23.15 1.32
C GLU A 172 -2.03 22.80 -0.13
N THR A 173 -1.02 22.50 -0.94
CA THR A 173 -1.21 22.08 -2.33
C THR A 173 -2.01 20.79 -2.41
N LEU A 174 -1.67 19.78 -1.61
CA LEU A 174 -2.41 18.50 -1.60
C LEU A 174 -3.86 18.66 -1.13
N ARG A 175 -4.09 19.49 -0.10
CA ARG A 175 -5.43 19.81 0.38
C ARG A 175 -6.26 20.60 -0.63
N GLY A 176 -5.61 21.44 -1.44
CA GLY A 176 -6.28 22.23 -2.50
C GLY A 176 -6.90 21.37 -3.60
N TRP A 177 -6.46 20.11 -3.73
CA TRP A 177 -6.99 19.17 -4.74
C TRP A 177 -8.20 18.36 -4.25
N VAL A 178 -8.55 18.47 -2.99
CA VAL A 178 -9.66 17.74 -2.36
C VAL A 178 -10.62 18.72 -1.69
N PRO A 179 -11.89 18.35 -1.48
CA PRO A 179 -12.83 19.21 -0.76
C PRO A 179 -12.32 19.58 0.62
N GLN A 180 -12.48 20.83 1.04
CA GLN A 180 -12.03 21.31 2.35
C GLN A 180 -12.70 20.59 3.53
N THR A 181 -13.85 19.97 3.28
CA THR A 181 -14.56 19.11 4.25
C THR A 181 -13.93 17.75 4.43
N LEU A 182 -13.04 17.33 3.51
CA LEU A 182 -12.43 16.00 3.46
C LEU A 182 -10.90 16.09 3.36
N PRO A 183 -10.18 16.75 4.29
CA PRO A 183 -8.74 16.95 4.21
C PRO A 183 -7.96 15.64 4.18
N TRP A 184 -8.47 14.58 4.80
CA TRP A 184 -7.89 13.25 4.80
C TRP A 184 -7.89 12.56 3.41
N ALA A 185 -8.78 12.99 2.50
CA ALA A 185 -8.78 12.45 1.13
C ALA A 185 -7.51 12.80 0.35
N SER A 186 -6.75 13.83 0.78
CA SER A 186 -5.43 14.17 0.21
C SER A 186 -4.40 13.04 0.33
N LEU A 187 -4.56 12.13 1.29
CA LEU A 187 -3.73 10.92 1.42
C LEU A 187 -3.82 10.02 0.18
N TYR A 188 -4.98 9.98 -0.48
CA TYR A 188 -5.18 9.17 -1.68
C TYR A 188 -4.46 9.74 -2.90
N ILE A 189 -4.18 11.05 -2.92
CA ILE A 189 -3.28 11.66 -3.90
C ILE A 189 -1.83 11.19 -3.66
N VAL A 190 -1.40 11.13 -2.41
CA VAL A 190 -0.08 10.59 -2.04
C VAL A 190 0.02 9.11 -2.42
N PHE A 191 -1.02 8.31 -2.17
CA PHE A 191 -1.03 6.90 -2.55
C PHE A 191 -0.96 6.71 -4.06
N ALA A 192 -1.70 7.53 -4.81
CA ALA A 192 -1.65 7.53 -6.26
C ALA A 192 -0.26 7.89 -6.78
N ALA A 193 0.37 8.93 -6.23
CA ALA A 193 1.71 9.36 -6.61
C ALA A 193 2.76 8.27 -6.32
N ILE A 194 2.76 7.68 -5.13
CA ILE A 194 3.66 6.58 -4.77
C ILE A 194 3.45 5.38 -5.71
N SER A 195 2.19 5.02 -5.96
CA SER A 195 1.85 3.89 -6.83
C SER A 195 2.28 4.14 -8.28
N LEU A 196 2.13 5.37 -8.79
CA LEU A 196 2.61 5.73 -10.14
C LEU A 196 4.14 5.68 -10.23
N ILE A 197 4.85 6.17 -9.22
CA ILE A 197 6.32 6.07 -9.19
C ILE A 197 6.76 4.61 -9.25
N LEU A 198 6.13 3.73 -8.48
CA LEU A 198 6.46 2.30 -8.46
C LEU A 198 5.98 1.55 -9.71
N PHE A 199 4.97 2.04 -10.40
CA PHE A 199 4.57 1.51 -11.70
C PHE A 199 5.63 1.73 -12.77
N PHE A 200 6.30 2.89 -12.77
CA PHE A 200 7.35 3.22 -13.75
C PHE A 200 8.74 2.65 -13.41
N TYR A 201 8.93 2.11 -12.21
CA TYR A 201 10.18 1.50 -11.79
C TYR A 201 10.27 0.05 -12.27
#